data_5bec3f3616f420435ee4ca5f9f1f4613
#
_entry.id   5bec3f3616f420435ee4ca5f9f1f4613
#
_cell.length_a   1.000
_cell.length_b   1.000
_cell.length_c   1.000
_cell.angle_alpha   90.00
_cell.angle_beta   90.00
_cell.angle_gamma   90.00
#
_symmetry.space_group_name_H-M   'P 1'
#
loop_
_entity.id
_entity.type
_entity.pdbx_description
1 polymer ?
#
loop_
_entity_poly.entity_id
_entity_poly.type
_entity_poly.pdbx_seq_one_letter_code
_entity_poly.pdbx_strand_id
1 'polypeptide(L)'
;YRNSDPIPPIMAGSPPSMIVPKLDWDRPPWNRWAFQHMREIVPTVEVWRGSGSARPLPRAERNLDDLPVEDSEGRPTTLAGLLDETYTDGFLVLKDGAVVYERTFNGMTARTLHLSQSMAKSVVGMTCGILVGRGLIDPGKPVTHYLPELSATGWAGASMQHVLDMTTGVTFSEDYTDRYSDVGRVDVASGWKPPPPESDPAFLWPAHVWQLVLGLKETTRPHGAAFEYRSIETDVLAFVMQRVTAK
;
A
#
# COMPACT_ATOMS: atom_id res chain seq x y z
N TYR A 1 19.00 -9.92 14.41
CA TYR A 1 18.18 -9.48 13.28
C TYR A 1 18.36 -7.98 13.01
N ARG A 2 18.29 -7.11 14.02
CA ARG A 2 18.54 -5.67 13.87
C ARG A 2 19.94 -5.33 13.42
N ASN A 3 20.93 -6.10 13.84
CA ASN A 3 22.33 -5.91 13.52
C ASN A 3 22.75 -6.65 12.24
N SER A 4 21.82 -7.30 11.57
CA SER A 4 22.06 -8.10 10.38
C SER A 4 21.35 -7.57 9.14
N ASP A 5 21.11 -6.26 9.09
CA ASP A 5 20.53 -5.63 7.91
C ASP A 5 21.39 -5.94 6.69
N PRO A 6 20.77 -6.36 5.58
CA PRO A 6 21.51 -6.72 4.39
C PRO A 6 22.23 -5.49 3.82
N ILE A 7 23.41 -5.73 3.27
CA ILE A 7 24.12 -4.70 2.52
C ILE A 7 23.34 -4.41 1.22
N PRO A 8 23.26 -3.15 0.79
CA PRO A 8 22.59 -2.79 -0.46
C PRO A 8 23.01 -3.67 -1.63
N PRO A 9 22.07 -4.23 -2.40
CA PRO A 9 22.36 -5.17 -3.48
C PRO A 9 22.93 -4.51 -4.72
N ILE A 10 22.93 -3.18 -4.78
CA ILE A 10 23.45 -2.37 -5.87
C ILE A 10 24.98 -2.47 -6.04
N MET A 11 25.66 -3.04 -5.06
CA MET A 11 27.11 -3.23 -5.15
C MET A 11 27.45 -4.43 -6.04
N ALA A 12 27.98 -4.17 -7.22
CA ALA A 12 28.51 -5.21 -8.09
C ALA A 12 29.53 -6.06 -7.31
N GLY A 13 29.39 -7.40 -7.38
CA GLY A 13 30.26 -8.33 -6.67
C GLY A 13 29.87 -8.64 -5.22
N SER A 14 28.75 -8.09 -4.74
CA SER A 14 28.20 -8.51 -3.43
C SER A 14 27.86 -10.01 -3.44
N PRO A 15 28.13 -10.74 -2.35
CA PRO A 15 27.71 -12.13 -2.23
C PRO A 15 26.21 -12.28 -2.42
N PRO A 16 25.73 -13.36 -3.04
CA PRO A 16 24.28 -13.59 -3.23
C PRO A 16 23.44 -13.51 -1.94
N SER A 17 24.00 -13.88 -0.80
CA SER A 17 23.37 -13.77 0.50
C SER A 17 23.11 -12.33 0.97
N MET A 18 23.74 -11.35 0.33
CA MET A 18 23.57 -9.92 0.62
C MET A 18 22.73 -9.20 -0.44
N ILE A 19 22.27 -9.92 -1.46
CA ILE A 19 21.39 -9.37 -2.50
C ILE A 19 19.96 -9.56 -2.06
N VAL A 20 19.21 -8.46 -2.01
CA VAL A 20 17.77 -8.51 -1.70
C VAL A 20 17.03 -9.27 -2.81
N PRO A 21 16.39 -10.40 -2.52
CA PRO A 21 15.67 -11.17 -3.52
C PRO A 21 14.41 -10.44 -3.95
N LYS A 22 14.19 -10.29 -5.26
CA LYS A 22 13.01 -9.60 -5.81
C LYS A 22 11.68 -10.23 -5.38
N LEU A 23 11.68 -11.50 -5.03
CA LEU A 23 10.48 -12.22 -4.62
C LEU A 23 10.11 -11.98 -3.15
N ASP A 24 11.10 -11.76 -2.29
CA ASP A 24 10.97 -11.72 -0.84
C ASP A 24 11.50 -10.43 -0.21
N TRP A 25 11.65 -9.35 -0.99
CA TRP A 25 12.16 -8.07 -0.50
C TRP A 25 11.36 -7.49 0.68
N ASP A 26 10.08 -7.84 0.78
CA ASP A 26 9.14 -7.42 1.83
C ASP A 26 9.16 -8.33 3.08
N ARG A 27 10.00 -9.37 3.09
CA ARG A 27 10.10 -10.33 4.18
C ARG A 27 11.39 -10.14 4.99
N PRO A 28 11.41 -10.57 6.26
CA PRO A 28 12.63 -10.58 7.05
C PRO A 28 13.73 -11.47 6.43
N PRO A 29 15.00 -11.07 6.52
CA PRO A 29 15.53 -9.83 7.08
C PRO A 29 15.54 -8.65 6.09
N TRP A 30 15.17 -8.89 4.83
CA TRP A 30 15.35 -7.98 3.71
C TRP A 30 14.52 -6.70 3.83
N ASN A 31 13.32 -6.78 4.41
CA ASN A 31 12.40 -5.66 4.59
C ASN A 31 13.02 -4.52 5.41
N ARG A 32 13.96 -4.82 6.32
CA ARG A 32 14.66 -3.81 7.12
C ARG A 32 15.41 -2.78 6.27
N TRP A 33 15.96 -3.24 5.16
CA TRP A 33 16.63 -2.36 4.20
C TRP A 33 15.68 -1.94 3.08
N ALA A 34 14.93 -2.88 2.53
CA ALA A 34 14.11 -2.68 1.34
C ALA A 34 13.09 -1.54 1.51
N PHE A 35 12.44 -1.43 2.67
CA PHE A 35 11.40 -0.42 2.90
C PHE A 35 11.92 1.03 2.84
N GLN A 36 13.20 1.24 3.05
CA GLN A 36 13.85 2.54 2.89
C GLN A 36 14.51 2.72 1.50
N HIS A 37 14.56 1.66 0.67
CA HIS A 37 15.33 1.63 -0.58
C HIS A 37 14.54 1.12 -1.79
N MET A 38 13.22 1.34 -1.81
CA MET A 38 12.35 0.84 -2.88
C MET A 38 12.78 1.28 -4.28
N ARG A 39 13.39 2.45 -4.41
CA ARG A 39 13.91 2.96 -5.70
C ARG A 39 15.00 2.08 -6.31
N GLU A 40 15.63 1.23 -5.51
CA GLU A 40 16.71 0.34 -5.92
C GLU A 40 16.20 -1.07 -6.25
N ILE A 41 14.95 -1.36 -5.90
CA ILE A 41 14.33 -2.69 -6.06
C ILE A 41 13.36 -2.70 -7.25
N VAL A 42 12.53 -1.65 -7.35
CA VAL A 42 11.51 -1.53 -8.40
C VAL A 42 11.62 -0.18 -9.10
N PRO A 43 11.22 -0.09 -10.39
CA PRO A 43 11.12 1.19 -11.08
C PRO A 43 10.19 2.14 -10.35
N THR A 44 10.66 3.36 -10.11
CA THR A 44 9.89 4.40 -9.44
C THR A 44 9.96 5.71 -10.19
N VAL A 45 8.96 6.56 -10.00
CA VAL A 45 8.94 7.94 -10.47
C VAL A 45 8.67 8.88 -9.31
N GLU A 46 9.34 10.00 -9.29
CA GLU A 46 9.10 11.02 -8.27
C GLU A 46 7.86 11.84 -8.63
N VAL A 47 6.92 11.94 -7.69
CA VAL A 47 5.83 12.91 -7.73
C VAL A 47 6.20 14.04 -6.80
N TRP A 48 6.68 15.14 -7.38
CA TRP A 48 7.12 16.29 -6.61
C TRP A 48 5.94 17.00 -5.95
N ARG A 49 6.05 17.27 -4.65
CA ARG A 49 5.01 17.96 -3.86
C ARG A 49 4.75 19.42 -4.24
N GLY A 50 5.54 19.99 -5.13
CA GLY A 50 5.51 21.42 -5.48
C GLY A 50 6.37 22.29 -4.58
N SER A 51 6.45 23.58 -4.91
CA SER A 51 7.27 24.60 -4.22
C SER A 51 6.57 25.24 -3.02
N GLY A 52 5.32 24.85 -2.73
CA GLY A 52 4.57 25.39 -1.60
C GLY A 52 5.27 25.19 -0.26
N SER A 53 5.14 26.16 0.66
CA SER A 53 5.70 26.04 2.02
C SER A 53 5.08 24.85 2.75
N ALA A 54 5.88 24.11 3.49
CA ALA A 54 5.36 23.14 4.44
C ALA A 54 4.69 23.89 5.60
N ARG A 55 3.50 23.43 6.00
CA ARG A 55 2.88 23.92 7.24
C ARG A 55 3.58 23.23 8.40
N PRO A 56 4.30 23.95 9.28
CA PRO A 56 4.90 23.34 10.45
C PRO A 56 3.80 22.86 11.41
N LEU A 57 4.02 21.70 12.01
CA LEU A 57 3.19 21.23 13.11
C LEU A 57 3.78 21.77 14.43
N PRO A 58 2.97 22.35 15.32
CA PRO A 58 3.40 22.69 16.67
C PRO A 58 3.98 21.45 17.37
N ARG A 59 4.93 21.67 18.27
CA ARG A 59 5.53 20.61 19.08
C ARG A 59 5.21 20.81 20.55
N ALA A 60 4.72 19.77 21.21
CA ALA A 60 4.44 19.71 22.64
C ALA A 60 5.00 18.38 23.18
N GLU A 61 6.29 18.20 22.98
CA GLU A 61 6.98 16.93 23.19
C GLU A 61 6.87 16.42 24.63
N ARG A 62 6.66 15.11 24.75
CA ARG A 62 6.64 14.35 26.00
C ARG A 62 7.50 13.12 25.84
N ASN A 63 8.15 12.70 26.90
CA ASN A 63 8.75 11.36 26.91
C ASN A 63 7.64 10.32 27.13
N LEU A 64 7.43 9.44 26.15
CA LEU A 64 6.50 8.33 26.22
C LEU A 64 7.22 6.97 26.19
N ASP A 65 8.55 6.94 26.28
CA ASP A 65 9.33 5.71 26.16
C ASP A 65 8.90 4.66 27.20
N ASP A 66 8.65 5.11 28.43
CA ASP A 66 8.26 4.27 29.57
C ASP A 66 6.74 4.08 29.70
N LEU A 67 5.94 4.57 28.73
CA LEU A 67 4.49 4.36 28.76
C LEU A 67 4.19 2.86 28.78
N PRO A 68 3.47 2.35 29.80
CA PRO A 68 3.12 0.94 29.84
C PRO A 68 2.10 0.63 28.74
N VAL A 69 2.39 -0.42 28.01
CA VAL A 69 1.56 -0.97 26.92
C VAL A 69 1.57 -2.48 26.99
N GLU A 70 0.75 -3.12 26.16
CA GLU A 70 0.77 -4.57 25.96
C GLU A 70 1.23 -4.88 24.52
N ASP A 71 1.98 -5.97 24.37
CA ASP A 71 2.33 -6.49 23.05
C ASP A 71 1.14 -7.25 22.41
N SER A 72 1.34 -7.81 21.21
CA SER A 72 0.31 -8.55 20.48
C SER A 72 -0.17 -9.83 21.19
N GLU A 73 0.57 -10.30 22.20
CA GLU A 73 0.23 -11.48 23.01
C GLU A 73 -0.36 -11.09 24.38
N GLY A 74 -0.57 -9.78 24.62
CA GLY A 74 -1.09 -9.25 25.88
C GLY A 74 -0.05 -9.21 27.00
N ARG A 75 1.25 -9.29 26.69
CA ARG A 75 2.31 -9.22 27.69
C ARG A 75 2.67 -7.76 27.98
N PRO A 76 2.83 -7.38 29.27
CA PRO A 76 3.21 -6.03 29.62
C PRO A 76 4.61 -5.68 29.09
N THR A 77 4.71 -4.51 28.47
CA THR A 77 5.96 -3.92 27.99
C THR A 77 5.89 -2.39 28.07
N THR A 78 6.92 -1.69 27.61
CA THR A 78 6.89 -0.24 27.43
C THR A 78 6.72 0.12 25.96
N LEU A 79 6.31 1.35 25.67
CA LEU A 79 6.22 1.84 24.30
C LEU A 79 7.57 1.67 23.57
N ALA A 80 8.68 2.05 24.20
CA ALA A 80 10.00 1.86 23.63
C ALA A 80 10.31 0.38 23.34
N GLY A 81 9.96 -0.51 24.28
CA GLY A 81 10.12 -1.95 24.12
C GLY A 81 9.30 -2.49 22.94
N LEU A 82 8.03 -2.09 22.84
CA LEU A 82 7.14 -2.49 21.74
C LEU A 82 7.68 -2.02 20.38
N LEU A 83 8.10 -0.74 20.28
CA LEU A 83 8.67 -0.21 19.04
C LEU A 83 9.97 -0.92 18.64
N ASP A 84 10.73 -1.37 19.64
CA ASP A 84 11.94 -2.17 19.43
C ASP A 84 11.62 -3.57 18.91
N GLU A 85 10.73 -4.26 19.55
CA GLU A 85 10.34 -5.64 19.19
C GLU A 85 9.66 -5.73 17.82
N THR A 86 8.88 -4.72 17.45
CA THR A 86 8.17 -4.65 16.17
C THR A 86 9.02 -4.12 15.02
N TYR A 87 10.32 -3.86 15.24
CA TYR A 87 11.24 -3.33 14.21
C TYR A 87 10.74 -2.04 13.56
N THR A 88 10.11 -1.18 14.34
CA THR A 88 9.57 0.11 13.87
C THR A 88 10.69 0.99 13.35
N ASP A 89 10.53 1.57 12.18
CA ASP A 89 11.48 2.52 11.59
C ASP A 89 11.12 3.99 11.93
N GLY A 90 9.84 4.30 12.02
CA GLY A 90 9.38 5.64 12.40
C GLY A 90 8.05 5.58 13.14
N PHE A 91 7.93 6.38 14.21
CA PHE A 91 6.72 6.49 15.00
C PHE A 91 6.47 7.93 15.42
N LEU A 92 5.26 8.42 15.18
CA LEU A 92 4.85 9.78 15.49
C LEU A 92 3.46 9.80 16.09
N VAL A 93 3.30 10.57 17.17
CA VAL A 93 2.00 10.80 17.81
C VAL A 93 1.64 12.28 17.69
N LEU A 94 0.48 12.54 17.09
CA LEU A 94 -0.18 13.83 17.05
C LEU A 94 -1.32 13.84 18.08
N LYS A 95 -1.36 14.89 18.92
CA LYS A 95 -2.47 15.17 19.82
C LYS A 95 -2.86 16.63 19.72
N ASP A 96 -4.14 16.91 19.49
CA ASP A 96 -4.69 18.27 19.36
C ASP A 96 -3.93 19.12 18.33
N GLY A 97 -3.47 18.49 17.25
CA GLY A 97 -2.73 19.14 16.16
C GLY A 97 -1.25 19.42 16.46
N ALA A 98 -0.74 19.00 17.60
CA ALA A 98 0.69 19.13 17.97
C ALA A 98 1.38 17.77 17.98
N VAL A 99 2.66 17.73 17.58
CA VAL A 99 3.52 16.56 17.75
C VAL A 99 3.89 16.42 19.20
N VAL A 100 3.45 15.34 19.86
CA VAL A 100 3.74 15.07 21.27
C VAL A 100 4.84 14.03 21.45
N TYR A 101 5.08 13.20 20.43
CA TYR A 101 6.14 12.20 20.46
C TYR A 101 6.57 11.85 19.03
N GLU A 102 7.86 11.74 18.80
CA GLU A 102 8.43 11.31 17.51
C GLU A 102 9.74 10.57 17.75
N ARG A 103 9.86 9.40 17.14
CA ARG A 103 11.08 8.58 17.16
C ARG A 103 11.34 8.00 15.78
N THR A 104 12.60 7.92 15.43
CA THR A 104 13.09 7.22 14.26
C THR A 104 14.16 6.21 14.65
N PHE A 105 14.18 5.08 13.93
CA PHE A 105 15.06 3.96 14.19
C PHE A 105 15.70 3.51 12.88
N ASN A 106 16.59 2.52 12.93
CA ASN A 106 17.19 1.88 11.76
C ASN A 106 17.80 2.90 10.76
N GLY A 107 18.46 3.94 11.28
CA GLY A 107 19.07 4.99 10.46
C GLY A 107 18.09 5.94 9.75
N MET A 108 16.80 5.79 9.97
CA MET A 108 15.79 6.67 9.38
C MET A 108 15.95 8.11 9.88
N THR A 109 15.81 9.06 8.98
CA THR A 109 15.85 10.50 9.24
C THR A 109 14.56 11.16 8.77
N ALA A 110 14.37 12.43 9.07
CA ALA A 110 13.22 13.22 8.58
C ALA A 110 13.15 13.32 7.02
N ARG A 111 14.19 12.92 6.31
CA ARG A 111 14.27 12.94 4.83
C ARG A 111 14.31 11.55 4.22
N THR A 112 14.37 10.51 5.01
CA THR A 112 14.39 9.14 4.53
C THR A 112 13.04 8.83 3.89
N LEU A 113 13.06 8.35 2.66
CA LEU A 113 11.88 7.79 2.01
C LEU A 113 11.59 6.43 2.63
N HIS A 114 10.35 6.15 2.88
CA HIS A 114 9.93 4.87 3.43
C HIS A 114 8.72 4.36 2.67
N LEU A 115 8.67 3.06 2.43
CA LEU A 115 7.52 2.42 1.82
C LEU A 115 6.29 2.63 2.71
N SER A 116 5.24 3.21 2.14
CA SER A 116 4.01 3.52 2.87
C SER A 116 2.99 2.38 2.87
N GLN A 117 3.22 1.36 2.05
CA GLN A 117 2.24 0.29 1.85
C GLN A 117 0.82 0.85 1.66
N SER A 118 -0.18 0.28 2.29
CA SER A 118 -1.57 0.66 2.12
C SER A 118 -1.94 2.07 2.61
N MET A 119 -1.06 2.79 3.31
CA MET A 119 -1.27 4.22 3.56
C MET A 119 -1.40 5.03 2.26
N ALA A 120 -0.80 4.54 1.15
CA ALA A 120 -0.97 5.14 -0.17
C ALA A 120 -2.44 5.23 -0.61
N LYS A 121 -3.28 4.29 -0.17
CA LYS A 121 -4.72 4.31 -0.46
C LYS A 121 -5.42 5.56 0.09
N SER A 122 -4.97 6.07 1.22
CA SER A 122 -5.49 7.33 1.79
C SER A 122 -5.17 8.52 0.89
N VAL A 123 -3.98 8.54 0.27
CA VAL A 123 -3.60 9.59 -0.69
C VAL A 123 -4.47 9.50 -1.95
N VAL A 124 -4.71 8.28 -2.45
CA VAL A 124 -5.60 8.04 -3.60
C VAL A 124 -7.03 8.47 -3.27
N GLY A 125 -7.56 8.08 -2.11
CA GLY A 125 -8.89 8.48 -1.66
C GLY A 125 -9.06 9.98 -1.51
N MET A 126 -8.08 10.67 -0.91
CA MET A 126 -8.08 12.15 -0.81
C MET A 126 -8.03 12.81 -2.20
N THR A 127 -7.23 12.29 -3.12
CA THR A 127 -7.15 12.80 -4.49
C THR A 127 -8.49 12.61 -5.21
N CYS A 128 -9.12 11.45 -5.05
CA CYS A 128 -10.47 11.20 -5.56
C CYS A 128 -11.48 12.19 -4.97
N GLY A 129 -11.42 12.46 -3.65
CA GLY A 129 -12.26 13.45 -2.97
C GLY A 129 -12.11 14.87 -3.54
N ILE A 130 -10.91 15.26 -3.94
CA ILE A 130 -10.68 16.53 -4.63
C ILE A 130 -11.40 16.56 -5.99
N LEU A 131 -11.38 15.46 -6.73
CA LEU A 131 -12.07 15.37 -8.03
C LEU A 131 -13.59 15.33 -7.87
N VAL A 132 -14.10 14.73 -6.80
CA VAL A 132 -15.50 14.82 -6.41
C VAL A 132 -15.88 16.28 -6.10
N GLY A 133 -15.09 16.96 -5.29
CA GLY A 133 -15.32 18.38 -4.96
C GLY A 133 -15.26 19.32 -6.19
N ARG A 134 -14.57 18.89 -7.26
CA ARG A 134 -14.53 19.61 -8.55
C ARG A 134 -15.66 19.20 -9.51
N GLY A 135 -16.55 18.28 -9.12
CA GLY A 135 -17.64 17.79 -9.95
C GLY A 135 -17.20 16.87 -11.11
N LEU A 136 -15.94 16.38 -11.10
CA LEU A 136 -15.43 15.47 -12.12
C LEU A 136 -15.81 14.02 -11.85
N ILE A 137 -16.04 13.68 -10.60
CA ILE A 137 -16.51 12.35 -10.16
C ILE A 137 -17.76 12.57 -9.29
N ASP A 138 -18.82 11.83 -9.60
CA ASP A 138 -20.04 11.75 -8.80
C ASP A 138 -20.04 10.38 -8.07
N PRO A 139 -19.96 10.35 -6.73
CA PRO A 139 -19.96 9.09 -5.97
C PRO A 139 -21.19 8.23 -6.19
N GLY A 140 -22.33 8.82 -6.54
CA GLY A 140 -23.58 8.10 -6.82
C GLY A 140 -23.62 7.42 -8.19
N LYS A 141 -22.73 7.76 -9.11
CA LYS A 141 -22.68 7.14 -10.43
C LYS A 141 -22.06 5.75 -10.35
N PRO A 142 -22.52 4.81 -11.21
CA PRO A 142 -21.87 3.50 -11.31
C PRO A 142 -20.45 3.66 -11.84
N VAL A 143 -19.54 2.81 -11.38
CA VAL A 143 -18.15 2.79 -11.87
C VAL A 143 -18.08 2.63 -13.39
N THR A 144 -19.03 1.90 -13.98
CA THR A 144 -19.16 1.71 -15.43
C THR A 144 -19.53 2.97 -16.21
N HIS A 145 -19.99 4.04 -15.54
CA HIS A 145 -20.16 5.34 -16.16
C HIS A 145 -18.80 5.94 -16.59
N TYR A 146 -17.78 5.71 -15.80
CA TYR A 146 -16.41 6.19 -16.05
C TYR A 146 -15.57 5.19 -16.80
N LEU A 147 -15.77 3.90 -16.52
CA LEU A 147 -15.05 2.75 -17.09
C LEU A 147 -16.05 1.78 -17.72
N PRO A 148 -16.63 2.10 -18.90
CA PRO A 148 -17.66 1.28 -19.54
C PRO A 148 -17.18 -0.15 -19.87
N GLU A 149 -15.87 -0.35 -19.97
CA GLU A 149 -15.26 -1.66 -20.21
C GLU A 149 -15.56 -2.67 -19.07
N LEU A 150 -15.93 -2.16 -17.90
CA LEU A 150 -16.29 -2.99 -16.74
C LEU A 150 -17.75 -3.49 -16.75
N SER A 151 -18.55 -3.17 -17.79
CA SER A 151 -19.97 -3.54 -17.84
C SER A 151 -20.24 -5.03 -17.87
N ALA A 152 -19.27 -5.84 -18.31
CA ALA A 152 -19.36 -7.31 -18.36
C ALA A 152 -18.46 -7.97 -17.28
N THR A 153 -18.33 -7.34 -16.13
CA THR A 153 -17.50 -7.80 -15.02
C THR A 153 -18.27 -7.76 -13.69
N GLY A 154 -17.68 -8.26 -12.62
CA GLY A 154 -18.22 -8.16 -11.28
C GLY A 154 -18.40 -6.72 -10.76
N TRP A 155 -17.85 -5.72 -11.45
CA TRP A 155 -18.01 -4.31 -11.12
C TRP A 155 -19.33 -3.71 -11.61
N ALA A 156 -20.07 -4.40 -12.47
CA ALA A 156 -21.34 -3.91 -13.01
C ALA A 156 -22.34 -3.65 -11.88
N GLY A 157 -22.87 -2.40 -11.82
CA GLY A 157 -23.80 -1.99 -10.77
C GLY A 157 -23.13 -1.44 -9.48
N ALA A 158 -21.82 -1.57 -9.32
CA ALA A 158 -21.11 -0.90 -8.22
C ALA A 158 -21.09 0.62 -8.46
N SER A 159 -21.49 1.42 -7.47
CA SER A 159 -21.30 2.87 -7.50
C SER A 159 -19.86 3.24 -7.15
N MET A 160 -19.44 4.46 -7.47
CA MET A 160 -18.16 5.00 -7.03
C MET A 160 -18.08 5.06 -5.50
N GLN A 161 -19.21 5.29 -4.82
CA GLN A 161 -19.26 5.23 -3.35
C GLN A 161 -18.93 3.82 -2.84
N HIS A 162 -19.47 2.76 -3.45
CA HIS A 162 -19.16 1.39 -3.04
C HIS A 162 -17.66 1.09 -3.19
N VAL A 163 -17.00 1.62 -4.23
CA VAL A 163 -15.55 1.46 -4.43
C VAL A 163 -14.76 2.25 -3.38
N LEU A 164 -15.17 3.49 -3.08
CA LEU A 164 -14.54 4.33 -2.05
C LEU A 164 -14.63 3.71 -0.66
N ASP A 165 -15.76 3.08 -0.35
CA ASP A 165 -16.04 2.49 0.96
C ASP A 165 -15.57 1.03 1.09
N MET A 166 -14.95 0.46 0.04
CA MET A 166 -14.61 -0.98 -0.03
C MET A 166 -15.81 -1.89 0.30
N THR A 167 -16.97 -1.55 -0.27
CA THR A 167 -18.22 -2.30 -0.09
C THR A 167 -18.72 -2.95 -1.37
N THR A 168 -17.90 -3.04 -2.41
CA THR A 168 -18.29 -3.78 -3.59
C THR A 168 -18.45 -5.26 -3.27
N GLY A 169 -19.23 -5.97 -4.07
CA GLY A 169 -19.39 -7.42 -3.92
C GLY A 169 -18.43 -8.23 -4.76
N VAL A 170 -17.48 -7.60 -5.45
CA VAL A 170 -16.55 -8.26 -6.37
C VAL A 170 -15.76 -9.35 -5.64
N THR A 171 -15.67 -10.53 -6.23
CA THR A 171 -14.85 -11.61 -5.71
C THR A 171 -13.38 -11.25 -5.88
N PHE A 172 -12.65 -11.18 -4.77
CA PHE A 172 -11.22 -10.89 -4.75
C PHE A 172 -10.59 -11.46 -3.49
N SER A 173 -9.54 -12.25 -3.64
CA SER A 173 -8.80 -12.82 -2.52
C SER A 173 -7.66 -11.91 -2.08
N GLU A 174 -7.70 -11.44 -0.83
CA GLU A 174 -6.65 -10.64 -0.19
C GLU A 174 -5.70 -11.53 0.66
N ASP A 175 -5.53 -12.81 0.31
CA ASP A 175 -4.63 -13.71 1.02
C ASP A 175 -3.17 -13.44 0.64
N TYR A 176 -2.45 -12.73 1.52
CA TYR A 176 -1.03 -12.39 1.35
C TYR A 176 -0.08 -13.58 1.53
N THR A 177 -0.58 -14.73 1.99
CA THR A 177 0.23 -15.95 2.16
C THR A 177 0.21 -16.83 0.92
N ASP A 178 -0.82 -16.72 0.09
CA ASP A 178 -0.95 -17.40 -1.19
C ASP A 178 -0.50 -16.48 -2.34
N ARG A 179 0.58 -16.84 -2.99
CA ARG A 179 1.11 -16.08 -4.16
C ARG A 179 0.22 -16.14 -5.40
N TYR A 180 -0.71 -17.10 -5.45
CA TYR A 180 -1.68 -17.25 -6.54
C TYR A 180 -3.02 -16.59 -6.23
N SER A 181 -3.21 -16.06 -5.03
CA SER A 181 -4.36 -15.23 -4.69
C SER A 181 -4.47 -14.01 -5.61
N ASP A 182 -5.62 -13.35 -5.61
CA ASP A 182 -5.78 -12.17 -6.46
C ASP A 182 -4.82 -11.04 -6.08
N VAL A 183 -4.55 -10.84 -4.78
CA VAL A 183 -3.53 -9.85 -4.35
C VAL A 183 -2.11 -10.27 -4.75
N GLY A 184 -1.78 -11.55 -4.72
CA GLY A 184 -0.51 -12.07 -5.25
C GLY A 184 -0.37 -11.83 -6.77
N ARG A 185 -1.47 -11.94 -7.51
CA ARG A 185 -1.53 -11.60 -8.95
C ARG A 185 -1.38 -10.09 -9.19
N VAL A 186 -1.87 -9.23 -8.27
CA VAL A 186 -1.60 -7.78 -8.31
C VAL A 186 -0.11 -7.50 -8.17
N ASP A 187 0.60 -8.18 -7.26
CA ASP A 187 2.04 -8.00 -7.08
C ASP A 187 2.80 -8.25 -8.39
N VAL A 188 2.44 -9.31 -9.11
CA VAL A 188 3.05 -9.62 -10.42
C VAL A 188 2.63 -8.61 -11.49
N ALA A 189 1.33 -8.31 -11.58
CA ALA A 189 0.78 -7.40 -12.58
C ALA A 189 1.29 -5.95 -12.45
N SER A 190 1.64 -5.53 -11.23
CA SER A 190 2.22 -4.21 -10.94
C SER A 190 3.75 -4.18 -11.07
N GLY A 191 4.39 -5.33 -11.23
CA GLY A 191 5.85 -5.44 -11.30
C GLY A 191 6.55 -5.37 -9.94
N TRP A 192 5.80 -5.48 -8.84
CA TRP A 192 6.38 -5.52 -7.48
C TRP A 192 7.18 -6.78 -7.22
N LYS A 193 6.67 -7.91 -7.72
CA LYS A 193 7.34 -9.22 -7.62
C LYS A 193 7.33 -9.92 -8.97
N PRO A 194 8.32 -10.73 -9.29
CA PRO A 194 8.24 -11.63 -10.43
C PRO A 194 7.24 -12.76 -10.15
N PRO A 195 6.74 -13.46 -11.18
CA PRO A 195 6.09 -14.74 -10.99
C PRO A 195 6.97 -15.69 -10.15
N PRO A 196 6.38 -16.51 -9.25
CA PRO A 196 7.14 -17.50 -8.51
C PRO A 196 7.89 -18.44 -9.47
N PRO A 197 9.17 -18.79 -9.20
CA PRO A 197 9.97 -19.63 -10.09
C PRO A 197 9.36 -21.02 -10.33
N GLU A 198 8.61 -21.53 -9.34
CA GLU A 198 7.91 -22.81 -9.38
C GLU A 198 6.54 -22.74 -10.04
N SER A 199 6.16 -21.59 -10.61
CA SER A 199 4.86 -21.42 -11.25
C SER A 199 4.69 -22.40 -12.42
N ASP A 200 3.49 -23.00 -12.51
CA ASP A 200 3.10 -23.74 -13.71
C ASP A 200 3.23 -22.81 -14.93
N PRO A 201 4.00 -23.20 -15.96
CA PRO A 201 4.13 -22.41 -17.18
C PRO A 201 2.79 -22.17 -17.90
N ALA A 202 1.77 -22.99 -17.63
CA ALA A 202 0.43 -22.82 -18.17
C ALA A 202 -0.40 -21.79 -17.39
N PHE A 203 0.04 -21.36 -16.20
CA PHE A 203 -0.65 -20.34 -15.40
C PHE A 203 -0.47 -18.97 -16.05
N LEU A 204 -1.58 -18.36 -16.43
CA LEU A 204 -1.57 -17.06 -17.09
C LEU A 204 -1.54 -15.92 -16.07
N TRP A 205 -0.34 -15.40 -15.81
CA TRP A 205 -0.18 -14.20 -15.01
C TRP A 205 -0.71 -12.97 -15.76
N PRO A 206 -1.44 -12.07 -15.09
CA PRO A 206 -1.88 -10.83 -15.73
C PRO A 206 -0.68 -9.96 -16.09
N ALA A 207 -0.66 -9.44 -17.31
CA ALA A 207 0.43 -8.60 -17.80
C ALA A 207 0.45 -7.20 -17.16
N HIS A 208 -0.69 -6.74 -16.66
CA HIS A 208 -0.85 -5.45 -15.95
C HIS A 208 -2.15 -5.46 -15.14
N VAL A 209 -2.24 -4.56 -14.16
CA VAL A 209 -3.37 -4.49 -13.21
C VAL A 209 -4.73 -4.33 -13.90
N TRP A 210 -4.80 -3.55 -14.98
CA TRP A 210 -6.05 -3.39 -15.74
C TRP A 210 -6.59 -4.70 -16.32
N GLN A 211 -5.71 -5.58 -16.78
CA GLN A 211 -6.12 -6.92 -17.24
C GLN A 211 -6.73 -7.75 -16.12
N LEU A 212 -6.13 -7.66 -14.91
CA LEU A 212 -6.69 -8.32 -13.73
C LEU A 212 -8.08 -7.76 -13.39
N VAL A 213 -8.24 -6.43 -13.36
CA VAL A 213 -9.53 -5.76 -13.09
C VAL A 213 -10.61 -6.23 -14.07
N LEU A 214 -10.28 -6.32 -15.37
CA LEU A 214 -11.20 -6.85 -16.40
C LEU A 214 -11.51 -8.35 -16.23
N GLY A 215 -10.63 -9.09 -15.57
CA GLY A 215 -10.77 -10.52 -15.31
C GLY A 215 -11.69 -10.85 -14.13
N LEU A 216 -11.96 -9.90 -13.23
CA LEU A 216 -12.82 -10.12 -12.06
C LEU A 216 -14.30 -10.12 -12.48
N LYS A 217 -14.86 -11.30 -12.74
CA LYS A 217 -16.22 -11.47 -13.30
C LYS A 217 -17.28 -11.73 -12.26
N GLU A 218 -16.89 -12.26 -11.09
CA GLU A 218 -17.81 -12.80 -10.12
C GLU A 218 -18.06 -11.81 -8.97
N THR A 219 -19.20 -11.97 -8.33
CA THR A 219 -19.54 -11.29 -7.06
C THR A 219 -19.93 -12.32 -6.03
N THR A 220 -19.50 -12.11 -4.79
CA THR A 220 -19.87 -12.95 -3.63
C THR A 220 -21.12 -12.45 -2.93
N ARG A 221 -21.50 -11.18 -3.14
CA ARG A 221 -22.63 -10.52 -2.50
C ARG A 221 -23.07 -9.28 -3.28
N PRO A 222 -24.25 -8.71 -2.99
CA PRO A 222 -24.63 -7.40 -3.54
C PRO A 222 -23.64 -6.29 -3.15
N HIS A 223 -23.42 -5.34 -4.05
CA HIS A 223 -22.65 -4.13 -3.75
C HIS A 223 -23.33 -3.33 -2.64
N GLY A 224 -22.53 -2.78 -1.72
CA GLY A 224 -22.99 -2.02 -0.56
C GLY A 224 -23.41 -2.87 0.65
N ALA A 225 -23.40 -4.20 0.53
CA ALA A 225 -23.91 -5.07 1.61
C ALA A 225 -23.00 -5.13 2.84
N ALA A 226 -21.68 -5.09 2.64
CA ALA A 226 -20.71 -5.13 3.74
C ALA A 226 -19.35 -4.61 3.30
N PHE A 227 -18.60 -4.07 4.24
CA PHE A 227 -17.18 -3.76 4.06
C PHE A 227 -16.38 -5.05 3.95
N GLU A 228 -15.45 -5.05 2.99
CA GLU A 228 -14.38 -6.05 2.91
C GLU A 228 -13.17 -5.40 2.26
N TYR A 229 -12.05 -5.44 2.96
CA TYR A 229 -10.82 -4.86 2.45
C TYR A 229 -10.36 -5.56 1.16
N ARG A 230 -10.24 -4.77 0.08
CA ARG A 230 -9.75 -5.23 -1.22
C ARG A 230 -8.86 -4.18 -1.84
N SER A 231 -7.58 -4.50 -1.98
CA SER A 231 -6.57 -3.56 -2.53
C SER A 231 -6.94 -3.09 -3.93
N ILE A 232 -7.49 -3.96 -4.76
CA ILE A 232 -7.85 -3.69 -6.15
C ILE A 232 -8.86 -2.54 -6.34
N GLU A 233 -9.68 -2.25 -5.32
CA GLU A 233 -10.63 -1.15 -5.40
C GLU A 233 -9.94 0.21 -5.52
N THR A 234 -8.78 0.35 -4.91
CA THR A 234 -7.95 1.57 -5.05
C THR A 234 -7.37 1.72 -6.45
N ASP A 235 -7.03 0.62 -7.12
CA ASP A 235 -6.57 0.65 -8.51
C ASP A 235 -7.72 1.08 -9.44
N VAL A 236 -8.95 0.61 -9.19
CA VAL A 236 -10.13 1.05 -9.93
C VAL A 236 -10.36 2.55 -9.75
N LEU A 237 -10.22 3.10 -8.53
CA LEU A 237 -10.27 4.56 -8.32
C LEU A 237 -9.20 5.27 -9.14
N ALA A 238 -7.97 4.75 -9.18
CA ALA A 238 -6.88 5.34 -9.97
C ALA A 238 -7.21 5.36 -11.47
N PHE A 239 -7.78 4.28 -12.03
CA PHE A 239 -8.22 4.25 -13.42
C PHE A 239 -9.35 5.24 -13.72
N VAL A 240 -10.31 5.38 -12.80
CA VAL A 240 -11.36 6.42 -12.94
C VAL A 240 -10.73 7.82 -12.93
N MET A 241 -9.87 8.09 -11.96
CA MET A 241 -9.19 9.40 -11.86
C MET A 241 -8.39 9.71 -13.12
N GLN A 242 -7.64 8.73 -13.65
CA GLN A 242 -6.93 8.88 -14.90
C GLN A 242 -7.88 9.21 -16.06
N ARG A 243 -9.02 8.52 -16.17
CA ARG A 243 -10.00 8.71 -17.22
C ARG A 243 -10.60 10.13 -17.21
N VAL A 244 -10.97 10.63 -16.04
CA VAL A 244 -11.62 11.94 -15.94
C VAL A 244 -10.65 13.13 -16.00
N THR A 245 -9.35 12.88 -15.80
CA THR A 245 -8.31 13.92 -15.88
C THR A 245 -7.47 13.87 -17.15
N ALA A 246 -7.54 12.80 -17.94
CA ALA A 246 -6.88 12.70 -19.23
C ALA A 246 -7.46 13.78 -20.18
N LYS A 247 -6.58 14.63 -20.71
CA LYS A 247 -6.87 15.65 -21.72
C LYS A 247 -6.38 15.19 -23.08
#